data_f889d5dd372b49b9a02d735bd370438d
#
_entry.id   f889d5dd372b49b9a02d735bd370438d
#
_cell.length_a   1.000
_cell.length_b   1.000
_cell.length_c   1.000
_cell.angle_alpha   90.00
_cell.angle_beta   90.00
_cell.angle_gamma   90.00
#
_symmetry.space_group_name_H-M   'P 1'
#
loop_
_entity.id
_entity.type
_entity.pdbx_description
1 polymer ?
#
loop_
_entity_poly.entity_id
_entity_poly.type
_entity_poly.pdbx_seq_one_letter_code
_entity_poly.pdbx_strand_id
1 'polypeptide(L)'
;GVQTCALPISDVNFFGDSNDLGLIPAMTLKSELHLVKDVPKGSSVGYGGTAITERDTKLAIVSMGYSDGIPRIANNKAGVFVAGKRAPIIGRVSMDQFVVDLGPDSTAVSGDMAEVFGLNGYSIDEWAAACNTINYEIVTRIASRVPRVYAPN
;
A
#
# COMPACT_ATOMS: atom_id res chain seq x y z
N GLY A 1 -6.72 26.15 -2.07
CA GLY A 1 -7.21 24.82 -1.84
C GLY A 1 -7.10 24.49 -0.36
N VAL A 2 -8.21 24.22 0.32
CA VAL A 2 -8.18 23.80 1.72
C VAL A 2 -7.71 22.36 1.74
N GLN A 3 -6.49 22.15 2.19
CA GLN A 3 -6.01 20.83 2.52
C GLN A 3 -6.68 20.38 3.80
N THR A 4 -7.71 19.61 3.68
CA THR A 4 -8.28 18.97 4.86
C THR A 4 -7.72 17.57 4.97
N CYS A 5 -6.65 17.44 5.75
CA CYS A 5 -6.40 16.20 6.48
C CYS A 5 -7.44 15.97 7.60
N ALA A 6 -8.44 16.82 7.70
CA ALA A 6 -9.59 16.60 8.56
C ALA A 6 -10.55 15.66 7.85
N LEU A 7 -10.12 14.43 7.70
CA LEU A 7 -11.03 13.37 7.35
C LEU A 7 -12.08 13.24 8.45
N PRO A 8 -13.34 13.02 8.11
CA PRO A 8 -14.35 12.79 9.10
C PRO A 8 -13.91 11.66 10.01
N ILE A 9 -13.86 11.90 11.30
CA ILE A 9 -13.61 10.88 12.34
C ILE A 9 -14.77 9.88 12.38
N SER A 10 -15.68 10.01 11.46
CA SER A 10 -16.98 9.37 11.42
C SER A 10 -17.03 8.32 10.34
N ASP A 11 -17.86 7.36 10.59
CA ASP A 11 -18.17 6.24 9.74
C ASP A 11 -18.39 6.69 8.28
N VAL A 12 -17.60 6.14 7.35
CA VAL A 12 -17.73 6.37 5.91
C VAL A 12 -19.15 6.07 5.39
N ASN A 13 -19.89 5.21 6.05
CA ASN A 13 -21.29 4.92 5.73
C ASN A 13 -22.24 6.08 6.04
N PHE A 14 -21.80 7.07 6.82
CA PHE A 14 -22.62 8.22 7.18
C PHE A 14 -22.27 9.48 6.38
N PHE A 15 -20.99 9.72 6.10
CA PHE A 15 -20.53 10.94 5.44
C PHE A 15 -19.98 10.73 4.03
N GLY A 16 -19.82 9.47 3.61
CA GLY A 16 -19.12 9.13 2.38
C GLY A 16 -17.60 9.03 2.57
N ASP A 17 -16.92 8.57 1.54
CA ASP A 17 -15.46 8.49 1.49
C ASP A 17 -14.83 9.83 0.99
N SER A 18 -13.50 9.84 0.88
CA SER A 18 -12.77 11.03 0.41
C SER A 18 -13.15 11.43 -1.03
N ASN A 19 -13.53 10.50 -1.89
CA ASN A 19 -13.96 10.79 -3.26
C ASN A 19 -15.36 11.39 -3.28
N ASP A 20 -16.29 10.87 -2.48
CA ASP A 20 -17.66 11.41 -2.36
C ASP A 20 -17.64 12.87 -1.90
N LEU A 21 -16.66 13.22 -1.06
CA LEU A 21 -16.48 14.57 -0.54
C LEU A 21 -15.58 15.46 -1.40
N GLY A 22 -15.04 14.94 -2.50
CA GLY A 22 -14.12 15.67 -3.38
C GLY A 22 -12.82 16.09 -2.70
N LEU A 23 -12.35 15.31 -1.72
CA LEU A 23 -11.10 15.59 -1.00
C LEU A 23 -9.89 15.12 -1.80
N ILE A 24 -8.83 15.94 -1.78
CA ILE A 24 -7.55 15.61 -2.40
C ILE A 24 -6.60 15.11 -1.32
N PRO A 25 -5.96 13.93 -1.47
CA PRO A 25 -4.98 13.44 -0.52
C PRO A 25 -3.83 14.43 -0.30
N ALA A 26 -3.65 14.86 0.94
CA ALA A 26 -2.54 15.75 1.31
C ALA A 26 -1.23 14.98 1.59
N MET A 27 -1.30 13.65 1.66
CA MET A 27 -0.17 12.78 1.95
C MET A 27 -0.07 11.68 0.91
N THR A 28 1.15 11.46 0.41
CA THR A 28 1.49 10.31 -0.41
C THR A 28 2.59 9.53 0.29
N LEU A 29 2.37 8.24 0.54
CA LEU A 29 3.37 7.35 1.09
C LEU A 29 3.99 6.53 -0.04
N LYS A 30 5.33 6.57 -0.13
CA LYS A 30 6.08 5.84 -1.16
C LYS A 30 7.16 4.98 -0.53
N SER A 31 7.50 3.90 -1.22
CA SER A 31 8.60 3.02 -0.85
C SER A 31 9.23 2.42 -2.10
N GLU A 32 10.50 2.10 -2.01
CA GLU A 32 11.25 1.46 -3.08
C GLU A 32 10.92 -0.03 -3.18
N LEU A 33 10.91 -0.56 -4.41
CA LEU A 33 10.92 -2.00 -4.68
C LEU A 33 12.35 -2.52 -4.53
N HIS A 34 12.61 -3.23 -3.45
CA HIS A 34 13.94 -3.79 -3.18
C HIS A 34 14.33 -4.90 -4.15
N LEU A 35 13.39 -5.77 -4.47
CA LEU A 35 13.60 -6.92 -5.34
C LEU A 35 12.36 -7.14 -6.22
N VAL A 36 12.57 -7.37 -7.49
CA VAL A 36 11.55 -7.83 -8.43
C VAL A 36 12.03 -9.12 -9.07
N LYS A 37 11.20 -10.17 -9.08
CA LYS A 37 11.53 -11.43 -9.75
C LYS A 37 10.30 -12.14 -10.31
N ASP A 38 10.52 -12.90 -11.38
CA ASP A 38 9.55 -13.84 -11.91
C ASP A 38 9.45 -15.06 -10.99
N VAL A 39 8.24 -15.53 -10.74
CA VAL A 39 7.97 -16.72 -9.96
C VAL A 39 6.92 -17.58 -10.65
N PRO A 40 7.08 -18.92 -10.65
CA PRO A 40 6.09 -19.81 -11.25
C PRO A 40 4.84 -19.92 -10.38
N LYS A 41 3.75 -20.37 -10.99
CA LYS A 41 2.55 -20.83 -10.28
C LYS A 41 2.91 -21.84 -9.21
N GLY A 42 2.22 -21.76 -8.06
CA GLY A 42 2.44 -22.66 -6.93
C GLY A 42 3.58 -22.24 -6.01
N SER A 43 4.21 -21.09 -6.24
CA SER A 43 5.24 -20.55 -5.36
C SER A 43 4.65 -20.06 -4.04
N SER A 44 5.28 -20.49 -2.94
CA SER A 44 4.93 -20.05 -1.58
C SER A 44 5.48 -18.65 -1.31
N VAL A 45 4.66 -17.76 -0.74
CA VAL A 45 4.99 -16.34 -0.55
C VAL A 45 4.80 -15.92 0.90
N GLY A 46 5.76 -15.10 1.38
CA GLY A 46 5.71 -14.45 2.67
C GLY A 46 6.03 -15.38 3.85
N TYR A 47 5.95 -14.81 5.03
CA TYR A 47 6.31 -15.49 6.27
C TYR A 47 5.31 -16.63 6.58
N GLY A 48 5.86 -17.84 6.73
CA GLY A 48 5.06 -19.05 6.98
C GLY A 48 4.39 -19.61 5.72
N GLY A 49 4.68 -19.08 4.53
CA GLY A 49 4.21 -19.64 3.26
C GLY A 49 2.69 -19.73 3.12
N THR A 50 1.98 -18.80 3.74
CA THR A 50 0.50 -18.85 3.80
C THR A 50 -0.20 -18.43 2.53
N ALA A 51 0.51 -17.78 1.61
CA ALA A 51 0.02 -17.42 0.30
C ALA A 51 0.75 -18.22 -0.77
N ILE A 52 0.04 -18.57 -1.85
CA ILE A 52 0.58 -19.33 -2.97
C ILE A 52 0.20 -18.60 -4.26
N THR A 53 1.12 -18.49 -5.20
CA THR A 53 0.85 -17.89 -6.51
C THR A 53 -0.10 -18.77 -7.32
N GLU A 54 -1.18 -18.17 -7.83
CA GLU A 54 -2.20 -18.89 -8.63
C GLU A 54 -1.83 -19.02 -10.10
N ARG A 55 -0.84 -18.24 -10.56
CA ARG A 55 -0.31 -18.20 -11.92
C ARG A 55 1.17 -17.87 -11.90
N ASP A 56 1.84 -18.03 -13.03
CA ASP A 56 3.15 -17.43 -13.25
C ASP A 56 3.00 -15.91 -13.15
N THR A 57 3.88 -15.25 -12.40
CA THR A 57 3.76 -13.81 -12.12
C THR A 57 5.10 -13.19 -11.75
N LYS A 58 5.15 -11.86 -11.69
CA LYS A 58 6.24 -11.13 -11.05
C LYS A 58 5.86 -10.70 -9.65
N LEU A 59 6.70 -10.97 -8.69
CA LEU A 59 6.56 -10.48 -7.33
C LEU A 59 7.59 -9.40 -7.04
N ALA A 60 7.20 -8.43 -6.23
CA ALA A 60 8.12 -7.43 -5.71
C ALA A 60 8.11 -7.39 -4.19
N ILE A 61 9.28 -7.13 -3.61
CA ILE A 61 9.44 -6.81 -2.20
C ILE A 61 9.44 -5.29 -2.06
N VAL A 62 8.50 -4.76 -1.30
CA VAL A 62 8.42 -3.36 -0.92
C VAL A 62 9.20 -3.15 0.38
N SER A 63 10.13 -2.19 0.40
CA SER A 63 11.03 -1.89 1.54
C SER A 63 10.32 -1.12 2.65
N MET A 64 9.17 -1.64 3.12
CA MET A 64 8.37 -1.05 4.18
C MET A 64 7.53 -2.14 4.86
N GLY A 65 7.43 -2.10 6.17
CA GLY A 65 6.68 -3.10 6.93
C GLY A 65 5.97 -2.53 8.15
N TYR A 66 5.60 -3.41 9.11
CA TYR A 66 4.83 -2.94 10.25
C TYR A 66 5.64 -2.07 11.22
N SER A 67 6.96 -2.11 11.19
CA SER A 67 7.81 -1.18 11.95
C SER A 67 7.84 0.24 11.36
N ASP A 68 7.38 0.40 10.10
CA ASP A 68 7.20 1.70 9.46
C ASP A 68 5.79 2.25 9.63
N GLY A 69 4.87 1.44 10.15
CA GLY A 69 3.49 1.81 10.37
C GLY A 69 2.48 1.07 9.47
N ILE A 70 2.93 0.21 8.56
CA ILE A 70 2.02 -0.61 7.74
C ILE A 70 1.31 -1.63 8.65
N PRO A 71 -0.03 -1.66 8.67
CA PRO A 71 -0.72 -2.63 9.51
C PRO A 71 -0.38 -4.07 9.14
N ARG A 72 0.02 -4.87 10.13
CA ARG A 72 0.36 -6.28 9.90
C ARG A 72 -0.81 -7.12 9.37
N ILE A 73 -2.03 -6.67 9.64
CA ILE A 73 -3.28 -7.32 9.20
C ILE A 73 -3.61 -7.02 7.73
N ALA A 74 -2.91 -6.09 7.08
CA ALA A 74 -3.14 -5.76 5.69
C ALA A 74 -3.11 -7.01 4.80
N ASN A 75 -4.01 -7.05 3.85
CA ASN A 75 -4.25 -8.20 2.98
C ASN A 75 -4.29 -7.77 1.50
N ASN A 76 -4.71 -8.66 0.62
CA ASN A 76 -4.75 -8.45 -0.83
C ASN A 76 -5.77 -7.38 -1.31
N LYS A 77 -6.55 -6.79 -0.43
CA LYS A 77 -7.40 -5.62 -0.76
C LYS A 77 -6.61 -4.31 -0.71
N ALA A 78 -5.43 -4.33 -0.07
CA ALA A 78 -4.46 -3.24 -0.10
C ALA A 78 -3.27 -3.61 -1.00
N GLY A 79 -2.42 -2.64 -1.32
CA GLY A 79 -1.27 -2.85 -2.18
C GLY A 79 -0.52 -1.56 -2.46
N VAL A 80 0.16 -1.55 -3.59
CA VAL A 80 0.88 -0.38 -4.09
C VAL A 80 0.48 -0.05 -5.52
N PHE A 81 0.80 1.16 -5.96
CA PHE A 81 0.74 1.56 -7.35
C PHE A 81 2.15 1.77 -7.87
N VAL A 82 2.50 1.07 -8.94
CA VAL A 82 3.83 1.12 -9.56
C VAL A 82 3.73 0.78 -11.04
N ALA A 83 4.57 1.39 -11.87
CA ALA A 83 4.56 1.20 -13.32
C ALA A 83 3.17 1.33 -13.96
N GLY A 84 2.37 2.29 -13.47
CA GLY A 84 1.02 2.56 -13.99
C GLY A 84 -0.07 1.58 -13.59
N LYS A 85 0.19 0.63 -12.69
CA LYS A 85 -0.76 -0.42 -12.28
C LYS A 85 -0.81 -0.59 -10.76
N ARG A 86 -1.97 -1.05 -10.27
CA ARG A 86 -2.13 -1.52 -8.90
C ARG A 86 -1.53 -2.92 -8.75
N ALA A 87 -0.78 -3.13 -7.68
CA ALA A 87 -0.17 -4.39 -7.31
C ALA A 87 -0.61 -4.76 -5.88
N PRO A 88 -1.49 -5.75 -5.72
CA PRO A 88 -2.02 -6.12 -4.41
C PRO A 88 -0.97 -6.83 -3.55
N ILE A 89 -1.13 -6.72 -2.24
CA ILE A 89 -0.34 -7.51 -1.29
C ILE A 89 -0.60 -8.99 -1.48
N ILE A 90 0.47 -9.79 -1.46
CA ILE A 90 0.41 -11.25 -1.41
C ILE A 90 1.21 -11.75 -0.20
N GLY A 91 0.60 -12.56 0.62
CA GLY A 91 1.19 -13.04 1.87
C GLY A 91 1.06 -12.05 3.02
N ARG A 92 1.84 -12.27 4.06
CA ARG A 92 1.79 -11.48 5.30
C ARG A 92 2.79 -10.32 5.26
N VAL A 93 2.37 -9.18 5.82
CA VAL A 93 3.29 -8.07 6.09
C VAL A 93 4.29 -8.48 7.17
N SER A 94 5.57 -8.29 6.90
CA SER A 94 6.69 -8.52 7.81
C SER A 94 7.12 -7.23 8.51
N MET A 95 8.16 -7.29 9.35
CA MET A 95 8.62 -6.14 10.12
C MET A 95 9.04 -4.97 9.24
N ASP A 96 9.85 -5.23 8.23
CA ASP A 96 10.50 -4.21 7.40
C ASP A 96 10.16 -4.35 5.91
N GLN A 97 9.24 -5.26 5.55
CA GLN A 97 8.89 -5.48 4.16
C GLN A 97 7.53 -6.17 4.00
N PHE A 98 6.95 -6.01 2.82
CA PHE A 98 5.83 -6.84 2.34
C PHE A 98 5.99 -7.16 0.87
N VAL A 99 5.28 -8.18 0.40
CA VAL A 99 5.33 -8.64 -0.99
C VAL A 99 4.06 -8.23 -1.72
N VAL A 100 4.22 -7.82 -2.98
CA VAL A 100 3.10 -7.50 -3.87
C VAL A 100 3.17 -8.33 -5.16
N ASP A 101 2.01 -8.64 -5.71
CA ASP A 101 1.87 -9.31 -7.01
C ASP A 101 1.75 -8.26 -8.11
N LEU A 102 2.81 -8.09 -8.88
CA LEU A 102 2.88 -7.14 -9.99
C LEU A 102 2.12 -7.60 -11.24
N GLY A 103 1.80 -8.89 -11.30
CA GLY A 103 1.30 -9.54 -12.52
C GLY A 103 2.41 -9.94 -13.50
N PRO A 104 2.12 -10.83 -14.47
CA PRO A 104 3.11 -11.39 -15.38
C PRO A 104 3.71 -10.34 -16.34
N ASP A 105 2.90 -9.37 -16.75
CA ASP A 105 3.27 -8.37 -17.79
C ASP A 105 3.79 -7.06 -17.17
N SER A 106 4.19 -7.07 -15.90
CA SER A 106 4.69 -5.86 -15.26
C SER A 106 6.05 -5.45 -15.81
N THR A 107 6.21 -4.15 -16.04
CA THR A 107 7.49 -3.53 -16.43
C THR A 107 8.28 -3.00 -15.24
N ALA A 108 7.73 -3.11 -14.03
CA ALA A 108 8.41 -2.66 -12.82
C ALA A 108 9.72 -3.42 -12.60
N VAL A 109 10.72 -2.72 -12.09
CA VAL A 109 12.06 -3.24 -11.78
C VAL A 109 12.47 -2.88 -10.35
N SER A 110 13.50 -3.56 -9.85
CA SER A 110 14.09 -3.20 -8.56
C SER A 110 14.64 -1.76 -8.61
N GLY A 111 14.37 -0.99 -7.55
CA GLY A 111 14.69 0.43 -7.47
C GLY A 111 13.52 1.36 -7.85
N ASP A 112 12.46 0.85 -8.47
CA ASP A 112 11.28 1.67 -8.76
C ASP A 112 10.59 2.11 -7.48
N MET A 113 10.08 3.35 -7.49
CA MET A 113 9.29 3.90 -6.40
C MET A 113 7.82 3.49 -6.54
N ALA A 114 7.33 2.72 -5.60
CA ALA A 114 5.94 2.34 -5.50
C ALA A 114 5.19 3.28 -4.54
N GLU A 115 4.00 3.73 -4.94
CA GLU A 115 3.08 4.48 -4.10
C GLU A 115 2.23 3.51 -3.29
N VAL A 116 2.37 3.56 -1.96
CA VAL A 116 1.61 2.72 -1.04
C VAL A 116 0.18 3.24 -0.92
N PHE A 117 0.02 4.52 -0.70
CA PHE A 117 -1.24 5.22 -0.82
C PHE A 117 -1.00 6.69 -1.21
N GLY A 118 -1.98 7.31 -1.84
CA GLY A 118 -1.86 8.72 -2.26
C GLY A 118 -2.78 9.07 -3.42
N LEU A 119 -2.21 9.69 -4.44
CA LEU A 119 -2.96 10.28 -5.55
C LEU A 119 -3.32 9.29 -6.66
N ASN A 120 -2.48 8.28 -6.91
CA ASN A 120 -2.55 7.53 -8.17
C ASN A 120 -3.10 6.11 -8.04
N GLY A 121 -2.96 5.49 -6.88
CA GLY A 121 -3.26 4.08 -6.70
C GLY A 121 -4.33 3.81 -5.66
N TYR A 122 -3.90 3.22 -4.58
CA TYR A 122 -4.77 2.94 -3.44
C TYR A 122 -5.01 4.21 -2.64
N SER A 123 -6.26 4.49 -2.29
CA SER A 123 -6.57 5.54 -1.32
C SER A 123 -6.26 5.07 0.10
N ILE A 124 -6.15 6.01 1.02
CA ILE A 124 -5.99 5.69 2.43
C ILE A 124 -7.24 5.00 3.00
N ASP A 125 -8.42 5.31 2.46
CA ASP A 125 -9.68 4.68 2.86
C ASP A 125 -9.71 3.20 2.43
N GLU A 126 -9.22 2.87 1.23
CA GLU A 126 -9.05 1.47 0.80
C GLU A 126 -8.09 0.70 1.72
N TRP A 127 -6.98 1.33 2.11
CA TRP A 127 -6.05 0.73 3.08
C TRP A 127 -6.71 0.51 4.45
N ALA A 128 -7.45 1.49 4.93
CA ALA A 128 -8.18 1.39 6.19
C ALA A 128 -9.23 0.26 6.15
N ALA A 129 -10.02 0.19 5.08
CA ALA A 129 -10.99 -0.87 4.87
C ALA A 129 -10.35 -2.26 4.80
N ALA A 130 -9.21 -2.40 4.09
CA ALA A 130 -8.45 -3.64 4.02
C ALA A 130 -7.90 -4.10 5.38
N CYS A 131 -7.70 -3.16 6.31
CA CYS A 131 -7.19 -3.41 7.64
C CYS A 131 -8.27 -3.42 8.72
N ASN A 132 -9.54 -3.26 8.35
CA ASN A 132 -10.68 -3.16 9.27
C ASN A 132 -10.49 -2.06 10.33
N THR A 133 -10.06 -0.89 9.88
CA THR A 133 -9.80 0.29 10.70
C THR A 133 -10.21 1.58 9.97
N ILE A 134 -9.83 2.73 10.52
CA ILE A 134 -10.11 4.05 9.94
C ILE A 134 -8.83 4.67 9.35
N ASN A 135 -9.00 5.56 8.39
CA ASN A 135 -7.91 6.24 7.70
C ASN A 135 -6.97 7.00 8.65
N TYR A 136 -7.49 7.61 9.72
CA TYR A 136 -6.67 8.29 10.73
C TYR A 136 -5.69 7.35 11.43
N GLU A 137 -6.09 6.13 11.72
CA GLU A 137 -5.17 5.15 12.30
C GLU A 137 -4.04 4.84 11.33
N ILE A 138 -4.33 4.72 10.03
CA ILE A 138 -3.28 4.47 9.02
C ILE A 138 -2.26 5.61 9.00
N VAL A 139 -2.70 6.88 8.91
CA VAL A 139 -1.73 8.01 8.85
C VAL A 139 -0.97 8.23 10.14
N THR A 140 -1.61 8.07 11.29
CA THR A 140 -0.97 8.30 12.59
C THR A 140 0.03 7.22 12.97
N ARG A 141 -0.08 6.03 12.38
CA ARG A 141 0.85 4.91 12.61
C ARG A 141 2.19 5.08 11.90
N ILE A 142 2.29 5.94 10.88
CA ILE A 142 3.54 6.08 10.11
C ILE A 142 4.66 6.52 11.05
N ALA A 143 5.65 5.63 11.19
CA ALA A 143 6.74 5.78 12.15
C ALA A 143 7.61 7.01 11.87
N SER A 144 8.25 7.54 12.92
CA SER A 144 9.12 8.70 12.79
C SER A 144 10.37 8.48 11.93
N ARG A 145 10.76 7.22 11.74
CA ARG A 145 11.89 6.85 10.87
C ARG A 145 11.58 7.00 9.38
N VAL A 146 10.29 7.08 8.99
CA VAL A 146 9.90 7.35 7.61
C VAL A 146 10.10 8.85 7.33
N PRO A 147 10.99 9.21 6.39
CA PRO A 147 11.26 10.61 6.09
C PRO A 147 10.01 11.34 5.59
N ARG A 148 9.81 12.56 6.06
CA ARG A 148 8.72 13.43 5.63
C ARG A 148 9.28 14.56 4.78
N VAL A 149 8.78 14.66 3.55
CA VAL A 149 9.14 15.72 2.62
C VAL A 149 7.91 16.60 2.40
N TYR A 150 8.06 17.87 2.68
CA TYR A 150 7.01 18.86 2.44
C TYR A 150 7.25 19.48 1.08
N ALA A 151 6.33 19.23 0.13
CA ALA A 151 6.37 19.86 -1.18
C ALA A 151 5.61 21.20 -1.13
N PRO A 152 6.11 22.28 -1.77
CA PRO A 152 5.31 23.47 -1.98
C PRO A 152 4.12 23.12 -2.89
N ASN A 153 2.99 23.76 -2.64
CA ASN A 153 1.78 23.65 -3.48
C ASN A 153 2.00 24.29 -4.84
#